data_b1821381d95ca8ba68c5f4257414cc4b
#
_entry.id   b1821381d95ca8ba68c5f4257414cc4b
#
_cell.length_a   1.000
_cell.length_b   1.000
_cell.length_c   1.000
_cell.angle_alpha   90.00
_cell.angle_beta   90.00
_cell.angle_gamma   90.00
#
_symmetry.space_group_name_H-M   'P 1'
#
loop_
_entity.id
_entity.type
_entity.pdbx_description
1 polymer ?
#
loop_
_entity_poly.entity_id
_entity_poly.type
_entity_poly.pdbx_seq_one_letter_code
_entity_poly.pdbx_strand_id
1 'polypeptide(L)' 'MKKVFRVPDMSCPNCAMHLEGLEDEIAGVRSVSASYKKLSMEVEFDEQKVSVEQIIKAANQIGYHPEPVSA' A
#
# COMPACT_ATOMS: atom_id res chain seq x y z
N MET A 1 11.95 -4.35 -4.32
CA MET A 1 11.06 -5.48 -4.06
C MET A 1 9.62 -5.07 -4.26
N LYS A 2 8.81 -5.94 -4.81
CA LYS A 2 7.41 -5.66 -5.09
C LYS A 2 6.52 -6.58 -4.26
N LYS A 3 5.53 -6.03 -3.60
CA LYS A 3 4.62 -6.79 -2.75
C LYS A 3 3.19 -6.42 -3.06
N VAL A 4 2.31 -7.41 -3.10
CA VAL A 4 0.89 -7.18 -3.31
C VAL A 4 0.18 -7.25 -1.96
N PHE A 5 -0.70 -6.28 -1.72
CA PHE A 5 -1.52 -6.23 -0.51
C PHE A 5 -2.99 -6.24 -0.91
N ARG A 6 -3.79 -6.92 -0.13
CA ARG A 6 -5.22 -6.88 -0.28
C ARG A 6 -5.79 -5.82 0.67
N VAL A 7 -6.60 -4.92 0.14
CA VAL A 7 -7.17 -3.83 0.93
C VAL A 7 -8.69 -3.88 0.82
N PRO A 8 -9.35 -4.67 1.64
CA PRO A 8 -10.82 -4.82 1.55
C PRO A 8 -11.58 -3.54 1.86
N ASP A 9 -10.95 -2.61 2.57
CA ASP A 9 -11.57 -1.33 2.91
C ASP A 9 -11.54 -0.32 1.78
N MET A 10 -10.81 -0.61 0.71
CA MET A 10 -10.66 0.29 -0.41
C MET A 10 -11.81 0.09 -1.39
N SER A 11 -12.87 0.88 -1.23
CA SER A 11 -14.08 0.72 -2.01
C SER A 11 -14.41 1.90 -2.92
N CYS A 12 -13.53 2.88 -3.02
CA CYS A 12 -13.77 4.06 -3.84
C CYS A 12 -12.47 4.57 -4.48
N PRO A 13 -12.57 5.34 -5.59
CA PRO A 13 -11.37 5.87 -6.24
C PRO A 13 -10.51 6.76 -5.35
N ASN A 14 -11.13 7.54 -4.48
CA ASN A 14 -10.39 8.40 -3.55
C ASN A 14 -9.53 7.59 -2.59
N CYS A 15 -10.03 6.43 -2.18
CA CYS A 15 -9.26 5.55 -1.31
C CYS A 15 -7.99 5.06 -1.99
N ALA A 16 -8.10 4.68 -3.27
CA ALA A 16 -6.93 4.27 -4.04
C ALA A 16 -5.91 5.40 -4.15
N MET A 17 -6.37 6.62 -4.38
CA MET A 17 -5.48 7.78 -4.47
C MET A 17 -4.75 8.04 -3.15
N HIS A 18 -5.45 7.89 -2.03
CA HIS A 18 -4.82 8.06 -0.72
C HIS A 18 -3.71 7.04 -0.49
N LEU A 19 -3.95 5.80 -0.88
CA LEU A 19 -2.93 4.76 -0.74
C LEU A 19 -1.76 5.00 -1.67
N GLU A 20 -2.00 5.46 -2.89
CA GLU A 20 -0.93 5.78 -3.81
C GLU A 20 -0.06 6.94 -3.31
N GLY A 21 -0.62 7.81 -2.49
CA GLY A 21 0.13 8.89 -1.87
C GLY A 21 1.19 8.41 -0.89
N LEU A 22 1.12 7.17 -0.43
CA LEU A 22 2.12 6.63 0.48
C LEU A 22 3.51 6.58 -0.15
N GLU A 23 3.61 6.54 -1.47
CA GLU A 23 4.90 6.51 -2.14
C GLU A 23 5.71 7.78 -1.87
N ASP A 24 5.03 8.89 -1.62
CA ASP A 24 5.70 10.16 -1.31
C ASP A 24 5.97 10.31 0.18
N GLU A 25 5.22 9.61 1.03
CA GLU A 25 5.33 9.77 2.48
C GLU A 25 6.34 8.84 3.12
N ILE A 26 6.59 7.70 2.52
CA ILE A 26 7.47 6.69 3.11
C ILE A 26 8.77 6.64 2.33
N ALA A 27 9.86 6.98 2.99
CA ALA A 27 11.19 6.87 2.39
C ALA A 27 11.48 5.39 2.11
N GLY A 28 11.97 5.09 0.92
CA GLY A 28 12.26 3.73 0.52
C GLY A 28 11.18 3.08 -0.33
N VAL A 29 9.99 3.67 -0.37
CA VAL A 29 8.93 3.20 -1.28
C VAL A 29 9.12 3.89 -2.62
N ARG A 30 9.17 3.10 -3.68
CA ARG A 30 9.35 3.62 -5.04
C ARG A 30 8.04 3.98 -5.69
N SER A 31 7.06 3.09 -5.60
CA SER A 31 5.76 3.33 -6.20
C SER A 31 4.69 2.51 -5.49
N VAL A 32 3.47 3.03 -5.55
CA VAL A 32 2.29 2.35 -5.03
C VAL A 32 1.23 2.40 -6.12
N SER A 33 0.71 1.24 -6.48
CA SER A 33 -0.36 1.13 -7.45
C SER A 33 -1.55 0.47 -6.79
N ALA A 34 -2.62 1.22 -6.59
CA ALA A 34 -3.81 0.72 -5.92
C ALA A 34 -4.95 0.57 -6.92
N SER A 35 -5.72 -0.51 -6.77
CA SER A 35 -6.88 -0.77 -7.62
C SER A 35 -8.09 -1.00 -6.73
N TYR A 36 -9.02 -0.06 -6.73
CA TYR A 36 -10.24 -0.19 -5.94
C TYR A 36 -11.19 -1.25 -6.50
N LYS A 37 -11.08 -1.56 -7.76
CA LYS A 37 -11.90 -2.61 -8.39
C LYS A 37 -11.46 -4.00 -7.94
N LYS A 38 -10.16 -4.19 -7.76
CA LYS A 38 -9.60 -5.46 -7.31
C LYS A 38 -9.41 -5.52 -5.80
N LEU A 39 -9.63 -4.40 -5.12
CA LEU A 39 -9.38 -4.26 -3.69
C LEU A 39 -7.96 -4.67 -3.33
N SER A 40 -7.01 -4.29 -4.18
CA SER A 40 -5.61 -4.68 -4.02
C SER A 40 -4.68 -3.50 -4.28
N MET A 41 -3.48 -3.62 -3.74
CA MET A 41 -2.46 -2.58 -3.85
C MET A 41 -1.12 -3.25 -4.08
N GLU A 42 -0.38 -2.77 -5.08
CA GLU A 42 0.98 -3.21 -5.31
C GLU A 42 1.94 -2.12 -4.86
N VAL A 43 2.90 -2.49 -4.04
CA VAL A 43 3.90 -1.56 -3.53
C VAL A 43 5.27 -2.02 -3.97
N GLU A 44 6.00 -1.15 -4.63
CA GLU A 44 7.40 -1.39 -4.96
C GLU A 44 8.26 -0.57 -4.01
N PHE A 45 9.10 -1.26 -3.24
CA PHE A 45 9.89 -0.63 -2.20
C PHE A 45 11.23 -1.34 -2.02
N ASP A 46 12.14 -0.64 -1.36
CA ASP A 46 13.43 -1.19 -0.99
C ASP A 46 13.33 -1.80 0.41
N GLU A 47 13.37 -3.12 0.49
CA GLU A 47 13.20 -3.83 1.76
C GLU A 47 14.31 -3.54 2.78
N GLN A 48 15.41 -2.96 2.33
CA GLN A 48 16.48 -2.56 3.23
C GLN A 48 16.20 -1.21 3.88
N LYS A 49 15.32 -0.42 3.30
CA LYS A 49 14.97 0.91 3.80
C LYS A 49 13.63 0.94 4.51
N VAL A 50 12.70 0.11 4.07
CA VAL A 50 11.36 0.08 4.64
C VAL A 50 10.89 -1.37 4.68
N SER A 51 10.15 -1.71 5.73
CA SER A 51 9.59 -3.06 5.88
C SER A 51 8.11 -3.08 5.52
N VAL A 52 7.58 -4.28 5.27
CA VAL A 52 6.16 -4.48 5.02
C VAL A 52 5.32 -3.94 6.17
N GLU A 53 5.78 -4.13 7.39
CA GLU A 53 5.07 -3.64 8.57
C GLU A 53 4.93 -2.12 8.59
N GLN A 54 5.95 -1.41 8.14
CA GLN A 54 5.91 0.04 8.07
C GLN A 54 4.88 0.52 7.06
N ILE A 55 4.78 -0.19 5.94
CA ILE A 55 3.78 0.12 4.91
C ILE A 55 2.37 -0.11 5.47
N ILE A 56 2.16 -1.22 6.16
CA ILE A 56 0.88 -1.53 6.78
C ILE A 56 0.51 -0.48 7.82
N LYS A 57 1.46 -0.09 8.66
CA LYS A 57 1.23 0.95 9.66
C LYS A 57 0.83 2.27 9.03
N ALA A 58 1.52 2.67 7.98
CA ALA A 58 1.21 3.92 7.31
C ALA A 58 -0.20 3.89 6.73
N ALA A 59 -0.61 2.78 6.14
CA ALA A 59 -1.96 2.61 5.62
C ALA A 59 -3.00 2.64 6.74
N ASN A 60 -2.68 2.04 7.89
CA ASN A 60 -3.58 2.07 9.04
C ASN A 60 -3.82 3.49 9.54
N GLN A 61 -2.82 4.34 9.46
CA GLN A 61 -2.95 5.73 9.91
C GLN A 61 -3.96 6.53 9.08
N ILE A 62 -4.15 6.14 7.83
CA ILE A 62 -5.13 6.80 6.97
C ILE A 62 -6.43 6.02 6.86
N GLY A 63 -6.60 4.99 7.70
CA GLY A 63 -7.87 4.30 7.84
C GLY A 63 -8.03 3.03 7.04
N TYR A 64 -6.95 2.46 6.51
CA TYR A 64 -7.00 1.24 5.71
C TYR A 64 -6.25 0.11 6.40
N HIS A 65 -6.64 -1.12 6.09
CA HIS A 65 -6.07 -2.32 6.71
C HIS A 65 -5.56 -3.27 5.63
N PRO A 66 -4.41 -2.96 5.00
CA PRO A 66 -3.87 -3.82 3.97
C PRO A 66 -3.38 -5.14 4.56
N GLU A 67 -3.63 -6.21 3.83
CA GLU A 67 -3.17 -7.54 4.20
C GLU A 67 -2.16 -8.01 3.16
N PRO A 68 -0.95 -8.44 3.57
CA PRO A 68 0.02 -8.94 2.61
C PRO A 68 -0.48 -10.21 1.97
N VAL A 69 -0.40 -10.25 0.65
CA VAL A 69 -0.78 -11.43 -0.13
C VAL A 69 0.51 -12.08 -0.61
N SER A 70 0.68 -13.35 -0.32
CA SER A 70 1.84 -14.08 -0.82
C SER A 70 1.74 -14.24 -2.32
N ALA A 71 2.75 -13.77 -2.99
CA ALA A 71 2.81 -13.94 -4.43
C ALA A 71 3.11 -15.39 -4.78
#